data_2dd53289edaefb28d7f7dd31dabc1778
#
_entry.id   2dd53289edaefb28d7f7dd31dabc1778
#
_cell.length_a   1.000
_cell.length_b   1.000
_cell.length_c   1.000
_cell.angle_alpha   90.00
_cell.angle_beta   90.00
_cell.angle_gamma   90.00
#
_symmetry.space_group_name_H-M   'P 1'
#
loop_
_entity.id
_entity.type
_entity.pdbx_description
1 polymer ?
#
loop_
_entity_poly.entity_id
_entity_poly.type
_entity_poly.pdbx_seq_one_letter_code
_entity_poly.pdbx_strand_id
1 'polypeptide(L)'
;MSDRLPLWAKGLAPLVLLAGLVALFLQVGPVGVFRQAFPPVESLTIERIRLPRPGLMEVRVVNGGPESVTVAQVMVDEANWVHTVDGARTLNRLDTRTIRIPYPWVEGEPHTVTLVTSTGLTFSRDLAVATLSPPLDARYLGTFALLGIYAGVVPVFIGLLWLPFVRGIDRRWIDFFLCLTIGRLVFLGVDALEEALDFAGQVPGAYQGVALVLLGLIGTPLAIGALGRWRSGHRAERSPTWVASLIALGIGLHNLGEGLAIGTSYATGEIALGSFLVIGFLLHNTTEGLGIVTPLAGERPAFPTLLALGALAGVPTVLGTWIGGFTYSPLWTTLFFAIGAGAIVQVVHELWRLFAHRSPAGLLAPLNAAGVVLGMLIMYASGVLVTA
;
A
#
# COMPACT_ATOMS: atom_id res chain seq x y z
N MET A 1 -34.96 36.43 -18.95
CA MET A 1 -35.48 35.04 -18.91
C MET A 1 -34.55 34.04 -18.17
N SER A 2 -33.46 34.49 -17.54
CA SER A 2 -32.46 33.56 -16.93
C SER A 2 -32.67 33.25 -15.44
N ASP A 3 -33.65 33.83 -14.76
CA ASP A 3 -33.75 33.74 -13.28
C ASP A 3 -34.65 32.62 -12.73
N ARG A 4 -35.24 31.76 -13.60
CA ARG A 4 -36.19 30.76 -13.15
C ARG A 4 -35.58 29.34 -12.92
N LEU A 5 -34.33 29.12 -13.28
CA LEU A 5 -33.70 27.83 -13.06
C LEU A 5 -33.13 27.76 -11.63
N PRO A 6 -33.40 26.66 -10.90
CA PRO A 6 -32.85 26.47 -9.56
C PRO A 6 -31.31 26.36 -9.62
N LEU A 7 -30.66 26.74 -8.55
CA LEU A 7 -29.19 26.86 -8.48
C LEU A 7 -28.47 25.55 -8.89
N TRP A 8 -29.01 24.40 -8.47
CA TRP A 8 -28.49 23.09 -8.84
C TRP A 8 -28.55 22.81 -10.35
N ALA A 9 -29.60 23.28 -11.04
CA ALA A 9 -29.76 23.11 -12.49
C ALA A 9 -28.73 23.97 -13.25
N LYS A 10 -28.45 25.18 -12.76
CA LYS A 10 -27.36 26.03 -13.30
C LYS A 10 -25.99 25.38 -13.14
N GLY A 11 -25.76 24.66 -12.01
CA GLY A 11 -24.52 23.91 -11.75
C GLY A 11 -24.38 22.63 -12.59
N LEU A 12 -25.49 21.95 -12.90
CA LEU A 12 -25.48 20.74 -13.72
C LEU A 12 -25.40 21.01 -15.24
N ALA A 13 -25.88 22.17 -15.71
CA ALA A 13 -25.91 22.49 -17.12
C ALA A 13 -24.56 22.35 -17.84
N PRO A 14 -23.43 22.85 -17.30
CA PRO A 14 -22.11 22.64 -17.92
C PRO A 14 -21.71 21.16 -18.01
N LEU A 15 -22.04 20.37 -16.98
CA LEU A 15 -21.70 18.92 -16.95
C LEU A 15 -22.52 18.14 -17.99
N VAL A 16 -23.81 18.47 -18.16
CA VAL A 16 -24.66 17.87 -19.19
C VAL A 16 -24.16 18.25 -20.57
N LEU A 17 -23.78 19.52 -20.79
CA LEU A 17 -23.21 19.95 -22.06
C LEU A 17 -21.87 19.24 -22.35
N LEU A 18 -21.00 19.12 -21.35
CA LEU A 18 -19.73 18.39 -21.47
C LEU A 18 -19.98 16.91 -21.80
N ALA A 19 -20.89 16.26 -21.09
CA ALA A 19 -21.26 14.87 -21.36
C ALA A 19 -21.82 14.68 -22.77
N GLY A 20 -22.68 15.60 -23.22
CA GLY A 20 -23.22 15.61 -24.59
C GLY A 20 -22.12 15.82 -25.64
N LEU A 21 -21.16 16.70 -25.38
CA LEU A 21 -20.03 16.95 -26.27
C LEU A 21 -19.10 15.73 -26.36
N VAL A 22 -18.81 15.09 -25.24
CA VAL A 22 -18.04 13.84 -25.19
C VAL A 22 -18.77 12.72 -25.93
N ALA A 23 -20.07 12.55 -25.70
CA ALA A 23 -20.86 11.55 -26.40
C ALA A 23 -20.89 11.79 -27.92
N LEU A 24 -21.06 13.03 -28.33
CA LEU A 24 -20.99 13.43 -29.73
C LEU A 24 -19.64 13.13 -30.35
N PHE A 25 -18.55 13.47 -29.66
CA PHE A 25 -17.18 13.20 -30.10
C PHE A 25 -16.92 11.70 -30.26
N LEU A 26 -17.41 10.87 -29.32
CA LEU A 26 -17.27 9.41 -29.40
C LEU A 26 -18.07 8.78 -30.54
N GLN A 27 -19.22 9.38 -30.94
CA GLN A 27 -20.07 8.86 -32.02
C GLN A 27 -19.66 9.38 -33.40
N VAL A 28 -19.29 10.64 -33.51
CA VAL A 28 -19.13 11.33 -34.83
C VAL A 28 -17.69 11.84 -35.01
N GLY A 29 -16.86 11.80 -33.94
CA GLY A 29 -15.50 12.34 -33.96
C GLY A 29 -14.54 11.58 -34.88
N PRO A 30 -13.37 12.18 -35.16
CA PRO A 30 -12.40 11.67 -36.13
C PRO A 30 -11.72 10.36 -35.73
N VAL A 31 -12.05 9.80 -34.55
CA VAL A 31 -11.45 8.56 -34.03
C VAL A 31 -11.55 7.40 -35.00
N GLY A 32 -12.66 7.28 -35.73
CA GLY A 32 -12.83 6.22 -36.75
C GLY A 32 -11.95 6.39 -38.00
N VAL A 33 -11.64 7.62 -38.36
CA VAL A 33 -10.78 7.95 -39.52
C VAL A 33 -9.31 7.70 -39.21
N PHE A 34 -8.87 8.00 -37.98
CA PHE A 34 -7.48 7.83 -37.56
C PHE A 34 -7.12 6.40 -37.15
N ARG A 35 -8.11 5.56 -36.76
CA ARG A 35 -7.87 4.15 -36.40
C ARG A 35 -7.22 3.32 -37.51
N GLN A 36 -7.45 3.66 -38.77
CA GLN A 36 -6.85 2.95 -39.91
C GLN A 36 -5.42 3.41 -40.25
N ALA A 37 -4.98 4.56 -39.72
CA ALA A 37 -3.69 5.17 -40.06
C ALA A 37 -2.56 4.85 -39.06
N PHE A 38 -2.88 4.31 -37.88
CA PHE A 38 -1.89 4.03 -36.85
C PHE A 38 -1.92 2.57 -36.42
N PRO A 39 -0.75 1.94 -36.16
CA PRO A 39 -0.73 0.59 -35.59
C PRO A 39 -1.46 0.59 -34.24
N PRO A 40 -2.14 -0.52 -33.88
CA PRO A 40 -2.86 -0.62 -32.64
C PRO A 40 -1.93 -0.40 -31.46
N VAL A 41 -2.37 0.40 -30.48
CA VAL A 41 -1.62 0.60 -29.22
C VAL A 41 -1.95 -0.56 -28.29
N GLU A 42 -1.14 -1.59 -28.34
CA GLU A 42 -1.24 -2.76 -27.47
C GLU A 42 -0.51 -2.52 -26.16
N SER A 43 -1.09 -2.95 -25.05
CA SER A 43 -0.46 -2.92 -23.73
C SER A 43 -0.97 -4.09 -22.90
N LEU A 44 -0.13 -5.11 -22.74
CA LEU A 44 -0.38 -6.21 -21.82
C LEU A 44 0.48 -6.05 -20.56
N THR A 45 -0.12 -6.29 -19.42
CA THR A 45 0.60 -6.35 -18.14
C THR A 45 0.47 -7.75 -17.57
N ILE A 46 1.60 -8.39 -17.30
CA ILE A 46 1.64 -9.64 -16.54
C ILE A 46 1.56 -9.26 -15.06
N GLU A 47 0.37 -9.40 -14.46
CA GLU A 47 0.17 -9.03 -13.06
C GLU A 47 0.87 -9.97 -12.10
N ARG A 48 0.83 -11.30 -12.39
CA ARG A 48 1.33 -12.33 -11.47
C ARG A 48 1.64 -13.61 -12.21
N ILE A 49 2.73 -14.27 -11.77
CA ILE A 49 3.08 -15.66 -12.12
C ILE A 49 2.86 -16.52 -10.87
N ARG A 50 2.16 -17.64 -11.00
CA ARG A 50 1.93 -18.62 -9.94
C ARG A 50 2.43 -19.99 -10.38
N LEU A 51 2.94 -20.75 -9.43
CA LEU A 51 3.37 -22.14 -9.58
C LEU A 51 2.53 -23.03 -8.64
N PRO A 52 1.27 -23.36 -9.01
CA PRO A 52 0.36 -24.05 -8.09
C PRO A 52 0.75 -25.50 -7.82
N ARG A 53 1.50 -26.12 -8.73
CA ARG A 53 2.04 -27.47 -8.62
C ARG A 53 3.25 -27.64 -9.55
N PRO A 54 4.10 -28.66 -9.32
CA PRO A 54 5.17 -29.00 -10.26
C PRO A 54 4.61 -29.23 -11.67
N GLY A 55 5.32 -28.72 -12.68
CA GLY A 55 4.94 -28.87 -14.09
C GLY A 55 3.81 -27.94 -14.55
N LEU A 56 3.37 -26.98 -13.75
CA LEU A 56 2.35 -26.01 -14.14
C LEU A 56 2.73 -24.60 -13.71
N MET A 57 2.71 -23.67 -14.65
CA MET A 57 2.84 -22.25 -14.45
C MET A 57 1.54 -21.55 -14.86
N GLU A 58 1.01 -20.68 -14.02
CA GLU A 58 -0.17 -19.85 -14.29
C GLU A 58 0.25 -18.38 -14.34
N VAL A 59 -0.06 -17.73 -15.44
CA VAL A 59 0.28 -16.33 -15.71
C VAL A 59 -1.00 -15.51 -15.82
N ARG A 60 -1.21 -14.58 -14.91
CA ARG A 60 -2.34 -13.66 -14.94
C ARG A 60 -1.97 -12.42 -15.72
N VAL A 61 -2.76 -12.08 -16.73
CA VAL A 61 -2.52 -10.97 -17.63
C VAL A 61 -3.72 -10.05 -17.71
N VAL A 62 -3.47 -8.76 -17.91
CA VAL A 62 -4.48 -7.71 -18.09
C VAL A 62 -4.14 -6.90 -19.33
N ASN A 63 -5.15 -6.61 -20.15
CA ASN A 63 -5.00 -5.65 -21.23
C ASN A 63 -5.21 -4.22 -20.68
N GLY A 64 -4.12 -3.49 -20.49
CA GLY A 64 -4.13 -2.07 -20.07
C GLY A 64 -4.25 -1.08 -21.21
N GLY A 65 -4.24 -1.56 -22.47
CA GLY A 65 -4.34 -0.73 -23.67
C GLY A 65 -5.77 -0.37 -24.06
N PRO A 66 -5.93 0.56 -25.00
CA PRO A 66 -7.24 0.95 -25.53
C PRO A 66 -7.84 -0.07 -26.50
N GLU A 67 -6.99 -0.84 -27.18
CA GLU A 67 -7.37 -1.79 -28.22
C GLU A 67 -7.40 -3.23 -27.67
N SER A 68 -8.14 -4.11 -28.36
CA SER A 68 -8.13 -5.54 -28.04
C SER A 68 -6.81 -6.17 -28.45
N VAL A 69 -6.26 -7.04 -27.60
CA VAL A 69 -4.98 -7.72 -27.81
C VAL A 69 -5.19 -9.23 -27.84
N THR A 70 -4.60 -9.90 -28.82
CA THR A 70 -4.63 -11.36 -28.93
C THR A 70 -3.26 -11.93 -28.58
N VAL A 71 -3.19 -12.84 -27.58
CA VAL A 71 -1.99 -13.57 -27.24
C VAL A 71 -1.79 -14.68 -28.27
N ALA A 72 -0.74 -14.55 -29.07
CA ALA A 72 -0.42 -15.52 -30.14
C ALA A 72 0.52 -16.61 -29.63
N GLN A 73 1.59 -16.24 -28.89
CA GLN A 73 2.60 -17.17 -28.39
C GLN A 73 2.95 -16.85 -26.96
N VAL A 74 3.43 -17.86 -26.24
CA VAL A 74 3.98 -17.74 -24.89
C VAL A 74 5.35 -18.40 -24.88
N MET A 75 6.32 -17.66 -24.39
CA MET A 75 7.70 -18.16 -24.24
C MET A 75 8.05 -18.21 -22.75
N VAL A 76 8.80 -19.22 -22.37
CA VAL A 76 9.48 -19.30 -21.08
C VAL A 76 10.94 -19.52 -21.36
N ASP A 77 11.79 -18.66 -20.84
CA ASP A 77 13.25 -18.69 -21.06
C ASP A 77 13.60 -18.75 -22.56
N GLU A 78 13.00 -17.85 -23.34
CA GLU A 78 13.16 -17.72 -24.80
C GLU A 78 12.63 -18.90 -25.65
N ALA A 79 12.10 -19.95 -25.04
CA ALA A 79 11.54 -21.11 -25.73
C ALA A 79 10.00 -21.02 -25.79
N ASN A 80 9.43 -21.35 -26.97
CA ASN A 80 7.97 -21.41 -27.15
C ASN A 80 7.38 -22.61 -26.41
N TRP A 81 6.29 -22.35 -25.66
CA TRP A 81 5.56 -23.37 -24.92
C TRP A 81 4.09 -23.43 -25.32
N VAL A 82 3.55 -24.62 -25.32
CA VAL A 82 2.11 -24.84 -25.47
C VAL A 82 1.41 -24.23 -24.26
N HIS A 83 0.34 -23.50 -24.51
CA HIS A 83 -0.41 -22.82 -23.45
C HIS A 83 -1.91 -22.91 -23.70
N THR A 84 -2.67 -22.75 -22.64
CA THR A 84 -4.12 -22.60 -22.68
C THR A 84 -4.51 -21.28 -22.01
N VAL A 85 -5.49 -20.59 -22.59
CA VAL A 85 -6.03 -19.35 -22.03
C VAL A 85 -7.39 -19.66 -21.43
N ASP A 86 -7.66 -19.16 -20.25
CA ASP A 86 -8.97 -19.29 -19.60
C ASP A 86 -9.96 -18.35 -20.27
N GLY A 87 -10.73 -18.87 -21.24
CA GLY A 87 -11.63 -18.12 -22.10
C GLY A 87 -11.03 -17.77 -23.48
N ALA A 88 -11.42 -16.62 -24.03
CA ALA A 88 -10.94 -16.18 -25.34
C ALA A 88 -9.46 -15.74 -25.29
N ARG A 89 -8.72 -16.02 -26.37
CA ARG A 89 -7.32 -15.56 -26.52
C ARG A 89 -7.21 -14.05 -26.74
N THR A 90 -8.29 -13.41 -27.18
CA THR A 90 -8.36 -11.96 -27.36
C THR A 90 -8.88 -11.33 -26.09
N LEU A 91 -8.13 -10.39 -25.55
CA LEU A 91 -8.46 -9.60 -24.37
C LEU A 91 -8.93 -8.21 -24.80
N ASN A 92 -10.16 -7.85 -24.50
CA ASN A 92 -10.62 -6.47 -24.64
C ASN A 92 -9.98 -5.60 -23.56
N ARG A 93 -10.17 -4.28 -23.68
CA ARG A 93 -9.67 -3.33 -22.69
C ARG A 93 -10.13 -3.72 -21.27
N LEU A 94 -9.17 -3.79 -20.33
CA LEU A 94 -9.34 -4.18 -18.92
C LEU A 94 -9.76 -5.65 -18.69
N ASP A 95 -9.86 -6.44 -19.76
CA ASP A 95 -10.05 -7.88 -19.58
C ASP A 95 -8.82 -8.49 -18.88
N THR A 96 -9.11 -9.40 -17.95
CA THR A 96 -8.11 -10.20 -17.27
C THR A 96 -8.25 -11.66 -17.69
N ARG A 97 -7.15 -12.35 -17.97
CA ARG A 97 -7.12 -13.78 -18.29
C ARG A 97 -6.01 -14.49 -17.54
N THR A 98 -6.20 -15.76 -17.31
CA THR A 98 -5.15 -16.65 -16.80
C THR A 98 -4.67 -17.56 -17.94
N ILE A 99 -3.38 -17.53 -18.18
CA ILE A 99 -2.69 -18.38 -19.14
C ILE A 99 -2.04 -19.51 -18.36
N ARG A 100 -2.35 -20.77 -18.74
CA ARG A 100 -1.75 -21.95 -18.12
C ARG A 100 -0.72 -22.55 -19.07
N ILE A 101 0.49 -22.74 -18.56
CA ILE A 101 1.65 -23.23 -19.28
C ILE A 101 2.10 -24.53 -18.60
N PRO A 102 2.00 -25.70 -19.26
CA PRO A 102 2.58 -26.95 -18.75
C PRO A 102 4.10 -26.88 -18.88
N TYR A 103 4.77 -26.28 -17.90
CA TYR A 103 6.21 -26.02 -17.87
C TYR A 103 6.87 -26.75 -16.71
N PRO A 104 7.91 -27.57 -16.95
CA PRO A 104 8.61 -28.37 -15.93
C PRO A 104 9.63 -27.49 -15.17
N TRP A 105 9.15 -26.48 -14.48
CA TRP A 105 10.00 -25.59 -13.69
C TRP A 105 10.70 -26.33 -12.55
N VAL A 106 11.89 -25.87 -12.19
CA VAL A 106 12.74 -26.41 -11.11
C VAL A 106 12.72 -25.41 -9.95
N GLU A 107 12.58 -25.93 -8.72
CA GLU A 107 12.58 -25.10 -7.52
C GLU A 107 13.90 -24.36 -7.34
N GLY A 108 13.82 -23.07 -7.07
CA GLY A 108 14.97 -22.19 -6.88
C GLY A 108 15.51 -21.52 -8.14
N GLU A 109 15.11 -21.96 -9.34
CA GLU A 109 15.57 -21.35 -10.60
C GLU A 109 14.79 -20.08 -10.95
N PRO A 110 15.45 -19.07 -11.56
CA PRO A 110 14.77 -17.92 -12.14
C PRO A 110 14.16 -18.29 -13.51
N HIS A 111 13.05 -17.67 -13.88
CA HIS A 111 12.43 -17.81 -15.19
C HIS A 111 11.93 -16.47 -15.71
N THR A 112 11.97 -16.29 -17.03
CA THR A 112 11.37 -15.15 -17.72
C THR A 112 10.19 -15.62 -18.56
N VAL A 113 8.99 -15.09 -18.29
CA VAL A 113 7.80 -15.34 -19.12
C VAL A 113 7.60 -14.18 -20.08
N THR A 114 7.52 -14.49 -21.38
CA THR A 114 7.28 -13.51 -22.44
C THR A 114 6.02 -13.88 -23.22
N LEU A 115 5.12 -12.93 -23.31
CA LEU A 115 3.91 -13.02 -24.14
C LEU A 115 4.15 -12.31 -25.45
N VAL A 116 3.82 -12.96 -26.56
CA VAL A 116 3.90 -12.40 -27.90
C VAL A 116 2.48 -12.20 -28.43
N THR A 117 2.15 -11.01 -28.89
CA THR A 117 0.87 -10.70 -29.45
C THR A 117 0.77 -11.07 -30.93
N SER A 118 -0.44 -11.03 -31.48
CA SER A 118 -0.66 -11.30 -32.93
C SER A 118 0.00 -10.26 -33.84
N THR A 119 0.36 -9.08 -33.31
CA THR A 119 1.10 -8.02 -34.04
C THR A 119 2.62 -8.18 -33.90
N GLY A 120 3.10 -9.11 -33.04
CA GLY A 120 4.51 -9.35 -32.79
C GLY A 120 5.10 -8.53 -31.64
N LEU A 121 4.30 -7.75 -30.90
CA LEU A 121 4.78 -7.07 -29.70
C LEU A 121 4.99 -8.09 -28.57
N THR A 122 6.00 -7.83 -27.73
CA THR A 122 6.38 -8.69 -26.62
C THR A 122 6.22 -8.00 -25.28
N PHE A 123 5.73 -8.75 -24.29
CA PHE A 123 5.56 -8.30 -22.90
C PHE A 123 6.15 -9.36 -21.99
N SER A 124 7.14 -8.98 -21.17
CA SER A 124 7.88 -9.94 -20.35
C SER A 124 7.74 -9.62 -18.87
N ARG A 125 7.87 -10.66 -18.05
CA ARG A 125 8.01 -10.56 -16.60
C ARG A 125 8.93 -11.66 -16.08
N ASP A 126 9.84 -11.26 -15.19
CA ASP A 126 10.75 -12.17 -14.54
C ASP A 126 10.11 -12.75 -13.27
N LEU A 127 10.38 -14.02 -13.03
CA LEU A 127 10.16 -14.75 -11.80
C LEU A 127 11.54 -15.04 -11.20
N ALA A 128 11.92 -14.28 -10.18
CA ALA A 128 13.25 -14.32 -9.60
C ALA A 128 13.59 -15.71 -9.01
N VAL A 129 12.61 -16.34 -8.37
CA VAL A 129 12.78 -17.66 -7.75
C VAL A 129 11.51 -18.48 -7.96
N ALA A 130 11.64 -19.62 -8.62
CA ALA A 130 10.53 -20.57 -8.79
C ALA A 130 10.28 -21.32 -7.49
N THR A 131 9.14 -21.06 -6.83
CA THR A 131 8.69 -21.79 -5.64
C THR A 131 7.20 -22.09 -5.72
N LEU A 132 6.77 -23.15 -5.04
CA LEU A 132 5.34 -23.47 -4.97
C LEU A 132 4.56 -22.30 -4.39
N SER A 133 3.59 -21.82 -5.14
CA SER A 133 2.70 -20.76 -4.67
C SER A 133 1.84 -21.25 -3.51
N PRO A 134 1.71 -20.50 -2.40
CA PRO A 134 0.93 -20.90 -1.25
C PRO A 134 -0.54 -21.18 -1.64
N PRO A 135 -1.09 -22.36 -1.36
CA PRO A 135 -2.51 -22.62 -1.50
C PRO A 135 -3.30 -21.93 -0.40
N LEU A 136 -4.56 -21.60 -0.67
CA LEU A 136 -5.46 -21.05 0.33
C LEU A 136 -5.98 -22.18 1.24
N ASP A 137 -5.18 -22.55 2.23
CA ASP A 137 -5.53 -23.58 3.23
C ASP A 137 -5.27 -23.09 4.66
N ALA A 138 -5.72 -23.87 5.64
CA ALA A 138 -5.60 -23.49 7.06
C ALA A 138 -4.14 -23.34 7.52
N ARG A 139 -3.20 -24.10 6.93
CA ARG A 139 -1.79 -24.05 7.27
C ARG A 139 -1.20 -22.69 6.87
N TYR A 140 -1.38 -22.28 5.62
CA TYR A 140 -0.85 -21.01 5.12
C TYR A 140 -1.60 -19.81 5.71
N LEU A 141 -2.92 -19.91 5.92
CA LEU A 141 -3.68 -18.89 6.69
C LEU A 141 -3.08 -18.69 8.08
N GLY A 142 -2.79 -19.78 8.78
CA GLY A 142 -2.14 -19.74 10.09
C GLY A 142 -0.72 -19.18 10.05
N THR A 143 0.08 -19.57 9.05
CA THR A 143 1.46 -19.08 8.88
C THR A 143 1.47 -17.58 8.63
N PHE A 144 0.69 -17.08 7.67
CA PHE A 144 0.62 -15.65 7.39
C PHE A 144 0.03 -14.85 8.56
N ALA A 145 -0.97 -15.40 9.27
CA ALA A 145 -1.46 -14.78 10.50
C ALA A 145 -0.35 -14.66 11.54
N LEU A 146 0.44 -15.72 11.75
CA LEU A 146 1.54 -15.73 12.72
C LEU A 146 2.62 -14.70 12.35
N LEU A 147 2.99 -14.59 11.07
CA LEU A 147 3.93 -13.58 10.60
C LEU A 147 3.41 -12.16 10.87
N GLY A 148 2.15 -11.89 10.55
CA GLY A 148 1.51 -10.59 10.81
C GLY A 148 1.37 -10.28 12.31
N ILE A 149 1.08 -11.29 13.14
CA ILE A 149 1.07 -11.13 14.60
C ILE A 149 2.47 -10.79 15.11
N TYR A 150 3.49 -11.48 14.62
CA TYR A 150 4.87 -11.28 15.03
C TYR A 150 5.43 -9.92 14.60
N ALA A 151 5.13 -9.49 13.38
CA ALA A 151 5.62 -8.23 12.84
C ALA A 151 4.82 -7.01 13.32
N GLY A 152 3.49 -7.13 13.48
CA GLY A 152 2.61 -6.01 13.78
C GLY A 152 2.02 -6.03 15.20
N VAL A 153 1.32 -7.10 15.58
CA VAL A 153 0.55 -7.10 16.83
C VAL A 153 1.47 -7.08 18.06
N VAL A 154 2.39 -8.06 18.15
CA VAL A 154 3.28 -8.22 19.31
C VAL A 154 4.12 -6.96 19.57
N PRO A 155 4.84 -6.38 18.57
CA PRO A 155 5.68 -5.23 18.82
C PRO A 155 4.89 -3.97 19.20
N VAL A 156 3.73 -3.72 18.59
CA VAL A 156 2.88 -2.61 19.00
C VAL A 156 2.47 -2.76 20.48
N PHE A 157 2.04 -3.95 20.90
CA PHE A 157 1.67 -4.17 22.30
C PHE A 157 2.88 -4.02 23.26
N ILE A 158 4.07 -4.46 22.87
CA ILE A 158 5.31 -4.20 23.64
C ILE A 158 5.51 -2.68 23.78
N GLY A 159 5.31 -1.92 22.69
CA GLY A 159 5.41 -0.45 22.72
C GLY A 159 4.40 0.22 23.65
N LEU A 160 3.17 -0.32 23.74
CA LEU A 160 2.16 0.19 24.68
C LEU A 160 2.57 0.01 26.15
N LEU A 161 3.39 -1.01 26.47
CA LEU A 161 3.89 -1.23 27.83
C LEU A 161 4.78 -0.08 28.34
N TRP A 162 5.25 0.81 27.48
CA TRP A 162 5.99 2.00 27.91
C TRP A 162 5.14 3.10 28.54
N LEU A 163 3.80 2.97 28.54
CA LEU A 163 2.93 3.98 29.16
C LEU A 163 3.29 4.35 30.60
N PRO A 164 3.59 3.40 31.54
CA PRO A 164 4.01 3.75 32.91
C PRO A 164 5.31 4.57 32.92
N PHE A 165 6.27 4.24 32.07
CA PHE A 165 7.53 4.97 31.94
C PHE A 165 7.28 6.40 31.43
N VAL A 166 6.55 6.56 30.33
CA VAL A 166 6.21 7.88 29.74
C VAL A 166 5.49 8.78 30.74
N ARG A 167 4.69 8.20 31.64
CA ARG A 167 3.99 8.94 32.71
C ARG A 167 4.92 9.39 33.84
N GLY A 168 6.05 8.75 34.02
CA GLY A 168 7.02 9.03 35.11
C GLY A 168 8.17 9.94 34.72
N ILE A 169 8.37 10.26 33.45
CA ILE A 169 9.49 11.06 32.97
C ILE A 169 9.16 12.55 32.88
N ASP A 170 10.21 13.38 32.92
CA ASP A 170 10.11 14.83 32.76
C ASP A 170 9.57 15.21 31.40
N ARG A 171 8.87 16.35 31.32
CA ARG A 171 8.25 16.89 30.09
C ARG A 171 9.23 17.00 28.92
N ARG A 172 10.48 17.40 29.17
CA ARG A 172 11.54 17.50 28.14
C ARG A 172 11.81 16.17 27.42
N TRP A 173 11.72 15.04 28.15
CA TRP A 173 11.88 13.72 27.57
C TRP A 173 10.65 13.26 26.80
N ILE A 174 9.45 13.66 27.22
CA ILE A 174 8.23 13.42 26.44
C ILE A 174 8.33 14.17 25.10
N ASP A 175 8.80 15.42 25.11
CA ASP A 175 9.01 16.21 23.89
C ASP A 175 10.07 15.55 22.98
N PHE A 176 11.15 15.03 23.56
CA PHE A 176 12.17 14.24 22.83
C PHE A 176 11.56 13.00 22.17
N PHE A 177 10.77 12.19 22.87
CA PHE A 177 10.14 10.99 22.31
C PHE A 177 9.09 11.32 21.26
N LEU A 178 8.37 12.43 21.39
CA LEU A 178 7.49 12.92 20.32
C LEU A 178 8.30 13.27 19.08
N CYS A 179 9.39 14.00 19.22
CA CYS A 179 10.28 14.36 18.11
C CYS A 179 10.93 13.12 17.46
N LEU A 180 11.36 12.16 18.26
CA LEU A 180 11.91 10.88 17.79
C LEU A 180 10.85 10.12 16.95
N THR A 181 9.62 10.04 17.43
CA THR A 181 8.52 9.41 16.70
C THR A 181 8.22 10.15 15.40
N ILE A 182 8.18 11.50 15.43
CA ILE A 182 7.98 12.31 14.21
C ILE A 182 9.10 12.04 13.20
N GLY A 183 10.37 12.05 13.61
CA GLY A 183 11.50 11.80 12.72
C GLY A 183 11.42 10.44 12.05
N ARG A 184 11.05 9.41 12.81
CA ARG A 184 10.85 8.04 12.27
C ARG A 184 9.70 7.97 11.27
N LEU A 185 8.56 8.53 11.63
CA LEU A 185 7.38 8.51 10.75
C LEU A 185 7.60 9.31 9.47
N VAL A 186 8.36 10.41 9.52
CA VAL A 186 8.73 11.14 8.30
C VAL A 186 9.55 10.26 7.37
N PHE A 187 10.56 9.56 7.90
CA PHE A 187 11.36 8.62 7.10
C PHE A 187 10.49 7.52 6.50
N LEU A 188 9.68 6.88 7.35
CA LEU A 188 8.79 5.79 6.97
C LEU A 188 7.73 6.22 5.93
N GLY A 189 7.25 7.46 6.01
CA GLY A 189 6.31 8.02 5.03
C GLY A 189 6.94 8.22 3.66
N VAL A 190 8.23 8.57 3.62
CA VAL A 190 9.00 8.67 2.35
C VAL A 190 9.20 7.28 1.76
N ASP A 191 9.60 6.31 2.57
CA ASP A 191 9.81 4.91 2.19
C ASP A 191 8.50 4.29 1.63
N ALA A 192 7.39 4.44 2.35
CA ALA A 192 6.07 3.98 1.88
C ALA A 192 5.61 4.66 0.57
N LEU A 193 5.99 5.91 0.35
CA LEU A 193 5.71 6.61 -0.90
C LEU A 193 6.57 6.08 -2.04
N GLU A 194 7.84 5.79 -1.81
CA GLU A 194 8.76 5.18 -2.77
C GLU A 194 8.21 3.82 -3.21
N GLU A 195 7.88 2.95 -2.28
CA GLU A 195 7.24 1.65 -2.55
C GLU A 195 5.93 1.81 -3.36
N ALA A 196 5.08 2.77 -2.99
CA ALA A 196 3.85 3.02 -3.73
C ALA A 196 4.12 3.42 -5.19
N LEU A 197 5.17 4.21 -5.46
CA LEU A 197 5.56 4.62 -6.80
C LEU A 197 6.18 3.47 -7.60
N ASP A 198 6.96 2.60 -6.98
CA ASP A 198 7.56 1.42 -7.61
C ASP A 198 6.48 0.43 -8.05
N PHE A 199 5.50 0.16 -7.18
CA PHE A 199 4.34 -0.65 -7.58
C PHE A 199 3.46 0.04 -8.61
N ALA A 200 3.36 1.38 -8.60
CA ALA A 200 2.60 2.13 -9.60
C ALA A 200 3.14 1.91 -11.02
N GLY A 201 4.46 1.68 -11.17
CA GLY A 201 5.09 1.32 -12.43
C GLY A 201 4.65 -0.05 -12.98
N GLN A 202 4.15 -0.95 -12.12
CA GLN A 202 3.66 -2.29 -12.48
C GLN A 202 2.14 -2.32 -12.74
N VAL A 203 1.43 -1.22 -12.49
CA VAL A 203 -0.02 -1.11 -12.69
C VAL A 203 -0.31 -0.92 -14.18
N PRO A 204 -1.30 -1.65 -14.77
CA PRO A 204 -1.73 -1.40 -16.14
C PRO A 204 -2.01 0.09 -16.40
N GLY A 205 -1.49 0.63 -17.51
CA GLY A 205 -1.54 2.07 -17.82
C GLY A 205 -2.94 2.69 -17.78
N ALA A 206 -3.98 1.90 -18.06
CA ALA A 206 -5.38 2.33 -17.97
C ALA A 206 -5.81 2.77 -16.55
N TYR A 207 -5.17 2.25 -15.51
CA TYR A 207 -5.46 2.60 -14.11
C TYR A 207 -4.64 3.77 -13.57
N GLN A 208 -3.70 4.30 -14.37
CA GLN A 208 -2.90 5.47 -14.01
C GLN A 208 -2.26 5.36 -12.62
N GLY A 209 -1.32 4.43 -12.43
CA GLY A 209 -0.72 4.10 -11.14
C GLY A 209 -0.30 5.32 -10.31
N VAL A 210 0.36 6.32 -10.93
CA VAL A 210 0.75 7.56 -10.23
C VAL A 210 -0.46 8.35 -9.71
N ALA A 211 -1.57 8.37 -10.45
CA ALA A 211 -2.79 9.03 -9.99
C ALA A 211 -3.40 8.31 -8.77
N LEU A 212 -3.30 6.97 -8.72
CA LEU A 212 -3.69 6.19 -7.53
C LEU A 212 -2.83 6.55 -6.32
N VAL A 213 -1.51 6.73 -6.51
CA VAL A 213 -0.61 7.18 -5.44
C VAL A 213 -1.05 8.55 -4.91
N LEU A 214 -1.32 9.51 -5.79
CA LEU A 214 -1.80 10.84 -5.38
C LEU A 214 -3.14 10.78 -4.65
N LEU A 215 -4.07 9.93 -5.11
CA LEU A 215 -5.36 9.73 -4.45
C LEU A 215 -5.20 9.16 -3.03
N GLY A 216 -4.34 8.15 -2.83
CA GLY A 216 -4.05 7.60 -1.52
C GLY A 216 -3.34 8.59 -0.60
N LEU A 217 -2.26 9.19 -1.10
CA LEU A 217 -1.42 10.12 -0.34
C LEU A 217 -2.18 11.37 0.15
N ILE A 218 -3.03 11.94 -0.70
CA ILE A 218 -3.80 13.17 -0.39
C ILE A 218 -5.16 12.81 0.21
N GLY A 219 -5.83 11.81 -0.34
CA GLY A 219 -7.18 11.42 0.07
C GLY A 219 -7.24 10.90 1.50
N THR A 220 -6.26 10.11 1.93
CA THR A 220 -6.25 9.51 3.27
C THR A 220 -6.17 10.54 4.39
N PRO A 221 -5.21 11.50 4.42
CA PRO A 221 -5.18 12.52 5.46
C PRO A 221 -6.43 13.40 5.47
N LEU A 222 -7.01 13.69 4.31
CA LEU A 222 -8.26 14.43 4.21
C LEU A 222 -9.43 13.62 4.80
N ALA A 223 -9.52 12.34 4.50
CA ALA A 223 -10.57 11.45 5.01
C ALA A 223 -10.46 11.29 6.53
N ILE A 224 -9.26 10.98 7.06
CA ILE A 224 -9.03 10.85 8.51
C ILE A 224 -9.31 12.18 9.21
N GLY A 225 -8.85 13.30 8.65
CA GLY A 225 -9.09 14.64 9.18
C GLY A 225 -10.57 15.04 9.17
N ALA A 226 -11.32 14.67 8.12
CA ALA A 226 -12.76 14.89 8.03
C ALA A 226 -13.53 14.02 9.04
N LEU A 227 -13.18 12.73 9.16
CA LEU A 227 -13.74 11.81 10.15
C LEU A 227 -13.51 12.34 11.58
N GLY A 228 -12.29 12.84 11.82
CA GLY A 228 -11.91 13.44 13.08
C GLY A 228 -12.79 14.63 13.45
N ARG A 229 -13.09 15.51 12.49
CA ARG A 229 -13.96 16.67 12.67
C ARG A 229 -15.44 16.30 12.83
N TRP A 230 -15.90 15.36 12.02
CA TRP A 230 -17.30 14.92 12.07
C TRP A 230 -17.65 14.31 13.44
N ARG A 231 -16.77 13.49 13.99
CA ARG A 231 -16.99 12.78 15.27
C ARG A 231 -16.78 13.68 16.49
N SER A 232 -15.86 14.65 16.45
CA SER A 232 -15.56 15.55 17.57
C SER A 232 -16.51 16.73 17.67
N GLY A 233 -17.32 17.01 16.65
CA GLY A 233 -18.14 18.22 16.55
C GLY A 233 -17.27 19.49 16.60
N HIS A 234 -17.86 20.61 17.05
CA HIS A 234 -17.17 21.90 17.17
C HIS A 234 -16.35 22.06 18.48
N ARG A 235 -16.12 20.97 19.22
CA ARG A 235 -15.29 21.03 20.44
C ARG A 235 -13.83 21.25 20.03
N ALA A 236 -13.28 22.39 20.44
CA ALA A 236 -11.94 22.84 20.06
C ALA A 236 -10.80 21.96 20.61
N GLU A 237 -11.04 21.23 21.72
CA GLU A 237 -10.04 20.39 22.35
C GLU A 237 -10.36 18.91 22.11
N ARG A 238 -9.45 18.21 21.44
CA ARG A 238 -9.49 16.76 21.27
C ARG A 238 -8.93 16.10 22.52
N SER A 239 -9.65 15.12 23.07
CA SER A 239 -9.13 14.35 24.21
C SER A 239 -7.83 13.61 23.82
N PRO A 240 -6.87 13.42 24.76
CA PRO A 240 -5.66 12.64 24.52
C PRO A 240 -5.94 11.24 23.95
N THR A 241 -6.99 10.57 24.44
CA THR A 241 -7.42 9.26 23.92
C THR A 241 -7.87 9.33 22.45
N TRP A 242 -8.52 10.43 22.04
CA TRP A 242 -8.92 10.62 20.66
C TRP A 242 -7.70 10.81 19.74
N VAL A 243 -6.72 11.60 20.17
CA VAL A 243 -5.44 11.77 19.44
C VAL A 243 -4.72 10.42 19.32
N ALA A 244 -4.61 9.66 20.42
CA ALA A 244 -4.05 8.32 20.40
C ALA A 244 -4.78 7.37 19.42
N SER A 245 -6.12 7.48 19.32
CA SER A 245 -6.91 6.69 18.37
C SER A 245 -6.64 7.04 16.91
N LEU A 246 -6.46 8.34 16.60
CA LEU A 246 -6.09 8.77 15.24
C LEU A 246 -4.68 8.30 14.86
N ILE A 247 -3.74 8.35 15.81
CA ILE A 247 -2.39 7.83 15.63
C ILE A 247 -2.44 6.31 15.41
N ALA A 248 -3.16 5.57 16.24
CA ALA A 248 -3.30 4.12 16.11
C ALA A 248 -3.96 3.71 14.78
N LEU A 249 -4.96 4.49 14.31
CA LEU A 249 -5.60 4.26 13.01
C LEU A 249 -4.61 4.49 11.85
N GLY A 250 -3.86 5.60 11.89
CA GLY A 250 -2.88 5.90 10.86
C GLY A 250 -1.75 4.87 10.79
N ILE A 251 -1.22 4.46 11.95
CA ILE A 251 -0.25 3.38 12.08
C ILE A 251 -0.84 2.06 11.53
N GLY A 252 -2.08 1.72 11.88
CA GLY A 252 -2.72 0.50 11.38
C GLY A 252 -2.90 0.48 9.86
N LEU A 253 -3.22 1.62 9.24
CA LEU A 253 -3.30 1.71 7.79
C LEU A 253 -1.92 1.55 7.12
N HIS A 254 -0.86 2.06 7.74
CA HIS A 254 0.51 1.82 7.28
C HIS A 254 0.91 0.35 7.46
N ASN A 255 0.67 -0.23 8.62
CA ASN A 255 0.99 -1.62 8.95
C ASN A 255 0.26 -2.64 8.06
N LEU A 256 -0.88 -2.26 7.46
CA LEU A 256 -1.51 -3.05 6.40
C LEU A 256 -0.57 -3.21 5.19
N GLY A 257 0.12 -2.14 4.79
CA GLY A 257 1.13 -2.15 3.71
C GLY A 257 2.32 -3.04 4.05
N GLU A 258 2.86 -2.92 5.27
CA GLU A 258 3.96 -3.76 5.75
C GLU A 258 3.60 -5.25 5.73
N GLY A 259 2.43 -5.59 6.24
CA GLY A 259 1.92 -6.96 6.19
C GLY A 259 1.81 -7.46 4.75
N LEU A 260 1.35 -6.60 3.84
CA LEU A 260 1.25 -6.93 2.42
C LEU A 260 2.64 -7.21 1.81
N ALA A 261 3.66 -6.41 2.14
CA ALA A 261 5.04 -6.65 1.71
C ALA A 261 5.55 -8.01 2.20
N ILE A 262 5.38 -8.33 3.50
CA ILE A 262 5.74 -9.65 4.05
C ILE A 262 5.03 -10.76 3.28
N GLY A 263 3.70 -10.69 3.18
CA GLY A 263 2.91 -11.73 2.53
C GLY A 263 3.34 -11.97 1.08
N THR A 264 3.59 -10.89 0.34
CA THR A 264 4.06 -10.93 -1.05
C THR A 264 5.44 -11.59 -1.15
N SER A 265 6.41 -11.19 -0.33
CA SER A 265 7.77 -11.76 -0.37
C SER A 265 7.77 -13.28 -0.16
N TYR A 266 6.98 -13.77 0.81
CA TYR A 266 6.84 -15.21 1.00
C TYR A 266 6.08 -15.90 -0.14
N ALA A 267 5.08 -15.23 -0.74
CA ALA A 267 4.31 -15.80 -1.85
C ALA A 267 5.11 -15.85 -3.17
N THR A 268 6.09 -14.96 -3.34
CA THR A 268 7.00 -14.92 -4.50
C THR A 268 8.26 -15.74 -4.31
N GLY A 269 8.44 -16.38 -3.15
CA GLY A 269 9.62 -17.19 -2.84
C GLY A 269 10.81 -16.41 -2.31
N GLU A 270 10.70 -15.12 -2.11
CA GLU A 270 11.75 -14.26 -1.55
C GLU A 270 11.78 -14.38 -0.01
N ILE A 271 12.01 -15.62 0.49
CA ILE A 271 11.92 -15.96 1.91
C ILE A 271 12.91 -15.16 2.76
N ALA A 272 14.12 -14.92 2.25
CA ALA A 272 15.12 -14.13 2.94
C ALA A 272 14.62 -12.68 3.16
N LEU A 273 14.14 -12.03 2.09
CA LEU A 273 13.56 -10.68 2.16
C LEU A 273 12.38 -10.66 3.13
N GLY A 274 11.43 -11.59 3.01
CA GLY A 274 10.30 -11.68 3.93
C GLY A 274 10.70 -11.81 5.40
N SER A 275 11.76 -12.59 5.69
CA SER A 275 12.28 -12.75 7.05
C SER A 275 12.95 -11.49 7.58
N PHE A 276 13.71 -10.79 6.75
CA PHE A 276 14.30 -9.49 7.10
C PHE A 276 13.23 -8.42 7.34
N LEU A 277 12.17 -8.38 6.52
CA LEU A 277 11.04 -7.48 6.72
C LEU A 277 10.36 -7.74 8.07
N VAL A 278 10.13 -9.00 8.44
CA VAL A 278 9.54 -9.34 9.76
C VAL A 278 10.40 -8.81 10.90
N ILE A 279 11.74 -8.98 10.83
CA ILE A 279 12.65 -8.49 11.87
C ILE A 279 12.67 -6.96 11.91
N GLY A 280 12.77 -6.32 10.74
CA GLY A 280 12.76 -4.86 10.64
C GLY A 280 11.48 -4.25 11.22
N PHE A 281 10.32 -4.79 10.84
CA PHE A 281 9.02 -4.32 11.31
C PHE A 281 8.81 -4.59 12.81
N LEU A 282 9.27 -5.72 13.32
CA LEU A 282 9.26 -5.98 14.75
C LEU A 282 10.02 -4.90 15.55
N LEU A 283 11.16 -4.44 15.06
CA LEU A 283 11.95 -3.43 15.74
C LEU A 283 11.27 -2.06 15.71
N HIS A 284 10.76 -1.61 14.56
CA HIS A 284 10.21 -0.27 14.50
C HIS A 284 8.75 -0.17 14.97
N ASN A 285 7.92 -1.19 14.80
CA ASN A 285 6.54 -1.21 15.30
C ASN A 285 6.47 -1.19 16.84
N THR A 286 7.50 -1.72 17.52
CA THR A 286 7.64 -1.55 18.98
C THR A 286 7.67 -0.08 19.36
N THR A 287 8.36 0.75 18.63
CA THR A 287 8.44 2.18 18.93
C THR A 287 7.23 2.98 18.40
N GLU A 288 6.47 2.46 17.45
CA GLU A 288 5.18 3.01 17.08
C GLU A 288 4.16 2.92 18.22
N GLY A 289 4.16 1.79 18.94
CA GLY A 289 3.39 1.66 20.17
C GLY A 289 3.72 2.74 21.19
N LEU A 290 4.99 3.16 21.30
CA LEU A 290 5.37 4.33 22.12
C LEU A 290 4.71 5.62 21.59
N GLY A 291 4.66 5.83 20.28
CA GLY A 291 3.98 6.96 19.66
C GLY A 291 2.50 7.04 20.03
N ILE A 292 1.81 5.89 20.09
CA ILE A 292 0.40 5.79 20.49
C ILE A 292 0.19 6.20 21.95
N VAL A 293 1.06 5.81 22.86
CA VAL A 293 0.88 6.09 24.31
C VAL A 293 1.41 7.45 24.74
N THR A 294 2.25 8.10 23.95
CA THR A 294 2.83 9.40 24.29
C THR A 294 1.79 10.49 24.57
N PRO A 295 0.69 10.63 23.77
CA PRO A 295 -0.40 11.55 24.09
C PRO A 295 -1.08 11.24 25.42
N LEU A 296 -1.05 9.99 25.86
CA LEU A 296 -1.70 9.49 27.08
C LEU A 296 -0.86 9.67 28.35
N ALA A 297 0.29 10.35 28.27
CA ALA A 297 1.22 10.54 29.41
C ALA A 297 0.54 11.11 30.66
N GLY A 298 -0.47 11.99 30.50
CA GLY A 298 -1.25 12.57 31.60
C GLY A 298 -2.51 11.80 31.99
N GLU A 299 -2.82 10.70 31.28
CA GLU A 299 -4.09 9.97 31.40
C GLU A 299 -3.91 8.61 32.12
N ARG A 300 -5.04 8.05 32.57
CA ARG A 300 -5.10 6.67 33.07
C ARG A 300 -6.11 5.87 32.23
N PRO A 301 -5.77 5.53 30.96
CA PRO A 301 -6.68 4.80 30.10
C PRO A 301 -7.02 3.43 30.72
N ALA A 302 -8.26 2.99 30.57
CA ALA A 302 -8.65 1.66 30.96
C ALA A 302 -7.97 0.59 30.09
N PHE A 303 -7.74 -0.59 30.61
CA PHE A 303 -7.09 -1.70 29.87
C PHE A 303 -7.79 -2.00 28.53
N PRO A 304 -9.14 -2.03 28.43
CA PRO A 304 -9.82 -2.24 27.13
C PRO A 304 -9.49 -1.16 26.09
N THR A 305 -9.24 0.09 26.53
CA THR A 305 -8.84 1.17 25.63
C THR A 305 -7.45 0.90 25.03
N LEU A 306 -6.48 0.48 25.87
CA LEU A 306 -5.16 0.12 25.40
C LEU A 306 -5.21 -1.09 24.45
N LEU A 307 -6.02 -2.10 24.79
CA LEU A 307 -6.24 -3.26 23.92
C LEU A 307 -6.80 -2.85 22.57
N ALA A 308 -7.80 -1.97 22.54
CA ALA A 308 -8.41 -1.46 21.31
C ALA A 308 -7.40 -0.65 20.46
N LEU A 309 -6.56 0.20 21.08
CA LEU A 309 -5.53 0.97 20.39
C LEU A 309 -4.47 0.05 19.79
N GLY A 310 -4.00 -0.95 20.55
CA GLY A 310 -3.03 -1.93 20.07
C GLY A 310 -3.58 -2.79 18.92
N ALA A 311 -4.83 -3.23 19.04
CA ALA A 311 -5.50 -3.99 17.99
C ALA A 311 -5.72 -3.15 16.72
N LEU A 312 -6.14 -1.89 16.87
CA LEU A 312 -6.34 -0.96 15.75
C LEU A 312 -5.04 -0.73 14.97
N ALA A 313 -3.91 -0.66 15.65
CA ALA A 313 -2.60 -0.45 15.02
C ALA A 313 -1.97 -1.76 14.52
N GLY A 314 -2.06 -2.86 15.25
CA GLY A 314 -1.32 -4.08 14.94
C GLY A 314 -2.07 -5.10 14.08
N VAL A 315 -3.41 -5.25 14.24
CA VAL A 315 -4.17 -6.28 13.50
C VAL A 315 -4.17 -6.08 11.98
N PRO A 316 -4.16 -4.85 11.44
CA PRO A 316 -4.07 -4.64 9.99
C PRO A 316 -2.86 -5.31 9.33
N THR A 317 -1.73 -5.51 10.04
CA THR A 317 -0.58 -6.27 9.51
C THR A 317 -0.98 -7.71 9.15
N VAL A 318 -1.81 -8.35 9.98
CA VAL A 318 -2.31 -9.71 9.71
C VAL A 318 -3.16 -9.75 8.44
N LEU A 319 -4.02 -8.74 8.26
CA LEU A 319 -4.83 -8.62 7.04
C LEU A 319 -3.92 -8.39 5.82
N GLY A 320 -2.89 -7.57 5.97
CA GLY A 320 -1.89 -7.32 4.94
C GLY A 320 -1.16 -8.59 4.52
N THR A 321 -0.67 -9.40 5.49
CA THR A 321 0.02 -10.67 5.17
C THR A 321 -0.88 -11.64 4.41
N TRP A 322 -2.18 -11.71 4.73
CA TRP A 322 -3.12 -12.53 3.96
C TRP A 322 -3.33 -11.98 2.54
N ILE A 323 -3.53 -10.67 2.39
CA ILE A 323 -3.74 -10.06 1.08
C ILE A 323 -2.49 -10.27 0.20
N GLY A 324 -1.30 -9.95 0.70
CA GLY A 324 -0.04 -10.13 -0.04
C GLY A 324 0.23 -11.59 -0.38
N GLY A 325 0.01 -12.49 0.58
CA GLY A 325 0.28 -13.92 0.43
C GLY A 325 -0.64 -14.63 -0.57
N PHE A 326 -1.92 -14.26 -0.62
CA PHE A 326 -2.91 -14.99 -1.43
C PHE A 326 -3.39 -14.25 -2.66
N THR A 327 -3.48 -12.91 -2.61
CA THR A 327 -4.19 -12.11 -3.63
C THR A 327 -3.35 -10.98 -4.20
N TYR A 328 -2.02 -11.13 -4.24
CA TYR A 328 -1.13 -10.09 -4.77
C TYR A 328 -1.64 -9.49 -6.09
N SER A 329 -1.75 -8.18 -6.12
CA SER A 329 -2.12 -7.39 -7.29
C SER A 329 -1.41 -6.04 -7.22
N PRO A 330 -0.63 -5.63 -8.24
CA PRO A 330 0.06 -4.34 -8.25
C PRO A 330 -0.89 -3.15 -7.99
N LEU A 331 -2.12 -3.19 -8.51
CA LEU A 331 -3.13 -2.15 -8.32
C LEU A 331 -3.47 -1.94 -6.83
N TRP A 332 -3.81 -3.02 -6.12
CA TRP A 332 -4.16 -2.94 -4.71
C TRP A 332 -2.94 -2.65 -3.84
N THR A 333 -1.78 -3.19 -4.20
CA THR A 333 -0.51 -2.93 -3.51
C THR A 333 -0.18 -1.44 -3.56
N THR A 334 -0.20 -0.83 -4.76
CA THR A 334 -0.01 0.62 -4.94
C THR A 334 -0.96 1.42 -4.08
N LEU A 335 -2.26 1.06 -4.09
CA LEU A 335 -3.27 1.80 -3.35
C LEU A 335 -3.06 1.69 -1.83
N PHE A 336 -2.74 0.50 -1.31
CA PHE A 336 -2.53 0.31 0.14
C PHE A 336 -1.27 1.02 0.64
N PHE A 337 -0.15 0.97 -0.10
CA PHE A 337 1.04 1.75 0.26
C PHE A 337 0.79 3.26 0.19
N ALA A 338 0.08 3.74 -0.83
CA ALA A 338 -0.29 5.14 -0.94
C ALA A 338 -1.22 5.61 0.21
N ILE A 339 -2.19 4.78 0.60
CA ILE A 339 -3.04 5.02 1.78
C ILE A 339 -2.19 5.04 3.04
N GLY A 340 -1.26 4.10 3.19
CA GLY A 340 -0.32 4.03 4.32
C GLY A 340 0.54 5.30 4.43
N ALA A 341 1.15 5.73 3.32
CA ALA A 341 1.93 6.97 3.26
C ALA A 341 1.07 8.19 3.64
N GLY A 342 -0.14 8.31 3.10
CA GLY A 342 -1.08 9.38 3.45
C GLY A 342 -1.51 9.34 4.93
N ALA A 343 -1.70 8.14 5.49
CA ALA A 343 -2.02 7.96 6.90
C ALA A 343 -0.87 8.43 7.80
N ILE A 344 0.38 8.13 7.43
CA ILE A 344 1.58 8.63 8.14
C ILE A 344 1.61 10.16 8.12
N VAL A 345 1.35 10.79 6.97
CA VAL A 345 1.26 12.26 6.88
C VAL A 345 0.27 12.82 7.90
N GLN A 346 -0.89 12.19 8.06
CA GLN A 346 -1.88 12.61 9.06
C GLN A 346 -1.38 12.39 10.49
N VAL A 347 -0.73 11.27 10.78
CA VAL A 347 -0.15 10.99 12.12
C VAL A 347 0.93 12.00 12.47
N VAL A 348 1.85 12.27 11.55
CA VAL A 348 2.89 13.30 11.73
C VAL A 348 2.25 14.67 12.00
N HIS A 349 1.19 15.03 11.28
CA HIS A 349 0.45 16.27 11.51
C HIS A 349 -0.14 16.32 12.93
N GLU A 350 -0.77 15.25 13.42
CA GLU A 350 -1.36 15.23 14.77
C GLU A 350 -0.27 15.28 15.86
N LEU A 351 0.83 14.54 15.70
CA LEU A 351 1.96 14.57 16.63
C LEU A 351 2.64 15.95 16.63
N TRP A 352 2.81 16.55 15.45
CA TRP A 352 3.34 17.90 15.32
C TRP A 352 2.49 18.92 16.06
N ARG A 353 1.16 18.86 15.86
CA ARG A 353 0.24 19.75 16.60
C ARG A 353 0.34 19.56 18.11
N LEU A 354 0.38 18.30 18.57
CA LEU A 354 0.56 17.98 19.99
C LEU A 354 1.86 18.57 20.53
N PHE A 355 2.97 18.36 19.80
CA PHE A 355 4.28 18.89 20.15
C PHE A 355 4.28 20.43 20.19
N ALA A 356 3.79 21.09 19.14
CA ALA A 356 3.78 22.55 19.04
C ALA A 356 2.99 23.24 20.17
N HIS A 357 1.91 22.61 20.65
CA HIS A 357 1.14 23.12 21.79
C HIS A 357 1.82 22.85 23.15
N ARG A 358 2.68 21.84 23.25
CA ARG A 358 3.28 21.41 24.50
C ARG A 358 4.68 21.97 24.72
N SER A 359 5.47 22.16 23.68
CA SER A 359 6.90 22.47 23.77
C SER A 359 7.19 23.95 23.47
N PRO A 360 7.34 24.81 24.50
CA PRO A 360 7.74 26.22 24.30
C PRO A 360 9.13 26.36 23.68
N ALA A 361 10.01 25.35 23.89
CA ALA A 361 11.37 25.36 23.39
C ALA A 361 11.48 25.16 21.87
N GLY A 362 10.38 24.66 21.23
CA GLY A 362 10.32 24.42 19.80
C GLY A 362 11.20 23.27 19.29
N LEU A 363 11.12 23.03 17.98
CA LEU A 363 11.84 21.92 17.32
C LEU A 363 13.35 22.10 17.36
N LEU A 364 13.84 23.32 17.25
CA LEU A 364 15.28 23.62 17.18
C LEU A 364 16.00 23.54 18.55
N ALA A 365 15.24 23.30 19.65
CA ALA A 365 15.91 22.94 20.91
C ALA A 365 16.80 21.70 20.71
N PRO A 366 18.05 21.70 21.21
CA PRO A 366 19.01 20.64 20.88
C PRO A 366 18.51 19.23 21.15
N LEU A 367 17.77 19.01 22.25
CA LEU A 367 17.22 17.71 22.60
C LEU A 367 16.11 17.27 21.62
N ASN A 368 15.25 18.19 21.21
CA ASN A 368 14.15 17.93 20.29
C ASN A 368 14.66 17.65 18.87
N ALA A 369 15.62 18.49 18.40
CA ALA A 369 16.28 18.28 17.12
C ALA A 369 17.05 16.92 17.09
N ALA A 370 17.75 16.61 18.17
CA ALA A 370 18.41 15.31 18.33
C ALA A 370 17.41 14.14 18.27
N GLY A 371 16.20 14.31 18.84
CA GLY A 371 15.12 13.32 18.76
C GLY A 371 14.74 13.04 17.31
N VAL A 372 14.46 14.07 16.50
CA VAL A 372 14.09 13.89 15.08
C VAL A 372 15.20 13.19 14.30
N VAL A 373 16.45 13.67 14.42
CA VAL A 373 17.60 13.09 13.72
C VAL A 373 17.83 11.64 14.13
N LEU A 374 17.77 11.34 15.44
CA LEU A 374 17.94 9.99 15.94
C LEU A 374 16.80 9.08 15.42
N GLY A 375 15.57 9.58 15.37
CA GLY A 375 14.44 8.85 14.81
C GLY A 375 14.69 8.46 13.35
N MET A 376 15.15 9.38 12.51
CA MET A 376 15.51 9.11 11.12
C MET A 376 16.67 8.12 11.01
N LEU A 377 17.71 8.27 11.85
CA LEU A 377 18.87 7.38 11.85
C LEU A 377 18.51 5.94 12.25
N ILE A 378 17.59 5.75 13.19
CA ILE A 378 17.11 4.42 13.58
C ILE A 378 16.42 3.75 12.38
N MET A 379 15.58 4.47 11.65
CA MET A 379 14.91 3.94 10.47
C MET A 379 15.91 3.61 9.35
N TYR A 380 16.83 4.52 9.06
CA TYR A 380 17.89 4.28 8.10
C TYR A 380 18.71 3.02 8.44
N ALA A 381 19.15 2.89 9.69
CA ALA A 381 19.92 1.73 10.13
C ALA A 381 19.12 0.42 10.04
N SER A 382 17.82 0.43 10.37
CA SER A 382 16.97 -0.75 10.22
C SER A 382 16.78 -1.12 8.75
N GLY A 383 16.63 -0.14 7.83
CA GLY A 383 16.55 -0.36 6.39
C GLY A 383 17.84 -1.01 5.85
N VAL A 384 19.01 -0.51 6.22
CA VAL A 384 20.30 -1.11 5.82
C VAL A 384 20.43 -2.55 6.29
N LEU A 385 19.94 -2.88 7.49
CA LEU A 385 19.95 -4.27 8.00
C LEU A 385 19.01 -5.19 7.23
N VAL A 386 17.97 -4.65 6.62
CA VAL A 386 17.01 -5.44 5.81
C VAL A 386 17.55 -5.68 4.38
N THR A 387 18.36 -4.77 3.84
CA THR A 387 18.88 -4.84 2.46
C THR A 387 20.29 -5.45 2.36
N ALA A 388 20.97 -5.69 3.49
CA ALA A 388 22.29 -6.33 3.57
C ALA A 388 22.19 -7.85 3.65
#